data_f2a6d852c6869ad91df9fefc4b75bb41
#
_entry.id   f2a6d852c6869ad91df9fefc4b75bb41
#
_cell.length_a   1.000
_cell.length_b   1.000
_cell.length_c   1.000
_cell.angle_alpha   90.00
_cell.angle_beta   90.00
_cell.angle_gamma   90.00
#
_symmetry.space_group_name_H-M   'P 1'
#
loop_
_entity.id
_entity.type
_entity.pdbx_description
1 polymer ?
#
loop_
_entity_poly.entity_id
_entity_poly.type
_entity_poly.pdbx_seq_one_letter_code
_entity_poly.pdbx_strand_id
1 'polypeptide(L)'
;MVKQAIRASATAFTLIMALHTGVAGAHGKVAMEQDSCMRRAGTSMVHMSIYQPKIEPSAHYCTEIPNVGETYLVIDLVDKALRDMPLGIKIV
;
A
#
# COMPACT_ATOMS: atom_id res chain seq x y z
N MET A 1 -44.16 2.98 31.31
CA MET A 1 -44.09 3.29 29.87
C MET A 1 -42.83 4.08 29.48
N VAL A 2 -42.57 5.21 30.13
CA VAL A 2 -41.41 6.04 29.81
C VAL A 2 -40.08 5.29 30.02
N LYS A 3 -39.96 4.50 31.06
CA LYS A 3 -38.71 3.72 31.32
C LYS A 3 -38.43 2.67 30.25
N GLN A 4 -39.43 2.09 29.62
CA GLN A 4 -39.22 1.09 28.56
C GLN A 4 -38.77 1.76 27.25
N ALA A 5 -39.27 2.92 26.94
CA ALA A 5 -38.86 3.70 25.75
C ALA A 5 -37.39 4.12 25.83
N ILE A 6 -36.93 4.55 26.99
CA ILE A 6 -35.53 4.94 27.23
C ILE A 6 -34.57 3.74 27.05
N ARG A 7 -34.96 2.56 27.53
CA ARG A 7 -34.16 1.35 27.39
C ARG A 7 -34.03 0.92 25.92
N ALA A 8 -35.11 0.99 25.15
CA ALA A 8 -35.08 0.65 23.73
C ALA A 8 -34.19 1.59 22.93
N SER A 9 -34.22 2.89 23.21
CA SER A 9 -33.39 3.90 22.56
C SER A 9 -31.88 3.66 22.86
N ALA A 10 -31.54 3.36 24.09
CA ALA A 10 -30.15 3.07 24.49
C ALA A 10 -29.59 1.82 23.78
N THR A 11 -30.39 0.78 23.65
CA THR A 11 -30.00 -0.45 22.96
C THR A 11 -29.75 -0.21 21.46
N ALA A 12 -30.63 0.53 20.79
CA ALA A 12 -30.49 0.88 19.38
C ALA A 12 -29.23 1.71 19.13
N PHE A 13 -28.93 2.67 19.99
CA PHE A 13 -27.74 3.50 19.89
C PHE A 13 -26.46 2.67 20.03
N THR A 14 -26.40 1.73 20.94
CA THR A 14 -25.26 0.85 21.15
C THR A 14 -24.99 -0.01 19.91
N LEU A 15 -26.05 -0.51 19.25
CA LEU A 15 -25.93 -1.30 18.03
C LEU A 15 -25.34 -0.49 16.87
N ILE A 16 -25.75 0.76 16.71
CA ILE A 16 -25.22 1.66 15.67
C ILE A 16 -23.72 1.93 15.89
N MET A 17 -23.31 2.14 17.12
CA MET A 17 -21.89 2.34 17.45
C MET A 17 -21.03 1.12 17.13
N ALA A 18 -21.52 -0.09 17.38
CA ALA A 18 -20.80 -1.32 17.06
C ALA A 18 -20.61 -1.49 15.56
N LEU A 19 -21.58 -1.14 14.74
CA LEU A 19 -21.48 -1.18 13.28
C LEU A 19 -20.45 -0.18 12.75
N HIS A 20 -20.37 1.01 13.32
CA HIS A 20 -19.37 2.01 12.93
C HIS A 20 -17.94 1.59 13.25
N THR A 21 -17.69 0.94 14.36
CA THR A 21 -16.37 0.44 14.71
C THR A 21 -15.87 -0.65 13.76
N GLY A 22 -16.76 -1.47 13.19
CA GLY A 22 -16.39 -2.48 12.21
C GLY A 22 -15.88 -1.91 10.89
N VAL A 23 -16.35 -0.72 10.48
CA VAL A 23 -15.96 -0.07 9.22
C VAL A 23 -14.63 0.66 9.37
N ALA A 24 -14.27 1.17 10.54
CA ALA A 24 -13.04 1.93 10.76
C ALA A 24 -11.75 1.11 10.56
N GLY A 25 -11.80 -0.22 10.61
CA GLY A 25 -10.65 -1.10 10.35
C GLY A 25 -10.43 -1.43 8.88
N ALA A 26 -11.28 -0.93 7.97
CA ALA A 26 -11.27 -1.29 6.56
C ALA A 26 -10.40 -0.38 5.68
N HIS A 27 -9.56 0.50 6.24
CA HIS A 27 -8.55 1.22 5.47
C HIS A 27 -7.44 0.25 5.09
N GLY A 28 -7.77 -0.61 4.11
CA GLY A 28 -6.89 -1.63 3.61
C GLY A 28 -5.71 -1.03 2.88
N LYS A 29 -4.54 -1.59 3.12
CA LYS A 29 -3.41 -1.44 2.20
C LYS A 29 -3.83 -2.02 0.86
N VAL A 30 -3.43 -1.36 -0.23
CA VAL A 30 -3.57 -1.94 -1.57
C VAL A 30 -2.89 -3.31 -1.55
N ALA A 31 -3.57 -4.34 -2.03
CA ALA A 31 -2.97 -5.67 -2.12
C ALA A 31 -1.69 -5.59 -2.96
N MET A 32 -0.63 -6.31 -2.56
CA MET A 32 0.66 -6.25 -3.26
C MET A 32 0.54 -6.61 -4.73
N GLU A 33 -0.37 -7.53 -5.08
CA GLU A 33 -0.63 -7.94 -6.46
C GLU A 33 -1.25 -6.84 -7.32
N GLN A 34 -1.88 -5.84 -6.68
CA GLN A 34 -2.48 -4.69 -7.36
C GLN A 34 -1.54 -3.48 -7.45
N ASP A 35 -0.38 -3.56 -6.82
CA ASP A 35 0.61 -2.50 -6.87
C ASP A 35 1.35 -2.55 -8.21
N SER A 36 1.25 -1.48 -8.98
CA SER A 36 1.89 -1.36 -10.30
C SER A 36 3.42 -1.37 -10.23
N CYS A 37 4.00 -1.11 -9.07
CA CYS A 37 5.44 -1.13 -8.84
C CYS A 37 6.01 -2.52 -8.53
N MET A 38 5.16 -3.52 -8.37
CA MET A 38 5.60 -4.90 -8.16
C MET A 38 6.12 -5.52 -9.46
N ARG A 39 7.23 -6.20 -9.36
CA ARG A 39 7.87 -6.90 -10.47
C ARG A 39 8.29 -8.30 -10.04
N ARG A 40 8.25 -9.21 -10.99
CA ARG A 40 8.71 -10.58 -10.75
C ARG A 40 10.19 -10.70 -11.04
N ALA A 41 10.91 -11.31 -10.11
CA ALA A 41 12.33 -11.68 -10.28
C ALA A 41 12.44 -13.20 -10.09
N GLY A 42 12.42 -13.96 -11.21
CA GLY A 42 12.30 -15.41 -11.14
C GLY A 42 10.95 -15.84 -10.57
N THR A 43 10.96 -16.59 -9.48
CA THR A 43 9.76 -16.99 -8.74
C THR A 43 9.41 -16.02 -7.60
N SER A 44 10.25 -15.02 -7.36
CA SER A 44 10.12 -14.06 -6.26
C SER A 44 9.59 -12.72 -6.76
N MET A 45 9.15 -11.87 -5.83
CA MET A 45 8.64 -10.55 -6.13
C MET A 45 9.55 -9.47 -5.55
N VAL A 46 9.70 -8.40 -6.31
CA VAL A 46 10.41 -7.18 -5.89
C VAL A 46 9.48 -5.98 -6.07
N HIS A 47 9.64 -4.98 -5.24
CA HIS A 47 8.97 -3.70 -5.39
C HIS A 47 9.99 -2.70 -5.92
N MET A 48 9.67 -2.07 -7.06
CA MET A 48 10.59 -1.16 -7.73
C MET A 48 9.96 0.20 -7.89
N SER A 49 10.61 1.23 -7.36
CA SER A 49 10.15 2.61 -7.45
C SER A 49 11.24 3.51 -8.03
N ILE A 50 10.82 4.47 -8.84
CA ILE A 50 11.70 5.42 -9.51
C ILE A 50 11.36 6.82 -9.02
N TYR A 51 12.37 7.58 -8.62
CA TYR A 51 12.20 8.94 -8.11
C TYR A 51 13.11 9.91 -8.85
N GLN A 52 12.57 11.08 -9.15
CA GLN A 52 13.31 12.21 -9.68
C GLN A 52 13.06 13.44 -8.80
N PRO A 53 13.58 13.48 -7.57
CA PRO A 53 13.17 14.46 -6.57
C PRO A 53 13.56 15.91 -6.91
N LYS A 54 14.55 16.12 -7.77
CA LYS A 54 14.92 17.47 -8.22
C LYS A 54 13.96 18.02 -9.27
N ILE A 55 13.19 17.15 -9.93
CA ILE A 55 12.22 17.52 -10.97
C ILE A 55 10.81 17.50 -10.38
N GLU A 56 10.43 16.41 -9.76
CA GLU A 56 9.11 16.19 -9.14
C GLU A 56 9.27 15.60 -7.74
N PRO A 57 9.37 16.44 -6.68
CA PRO A 57 9.71 15.97 -5.35
C PRO A 57 8.72 14.99 -4.71
N SER A 58 7.44 15.08 -5.08
CA SER A 58 6.38 14.26 -4.48
C SER A 58 5.95 13.07 -5.33
N ALA A 59 6.50 12.91 -6.53
CA ALA A 59 6.09 11.85 -7.45
C ALA A 59 7.02 10.64 -7.38
N HIS A 60 6.46 9.46 -7.67
CA HIS A 60 7.23 8.25 -7.92
C HIS A 60 6.63 7.52 -9.12
N TYR A 61 7.47 6.75 -9.79
CA TYR A 61 7.12 6.04 -11.01
C TYR A 61 7.48 4.56 -10.86
N CYS A 62 6.82 3.69 -11.61
CA CYS A 62 7.02 2.25 -11.54
C CYS A 62 7.65 1.67 -12.80
N THR A 63 7.30 2.22 -13.96
CA THR A 63 7.60 1.61 -15.27
C THR A 63 8.34 2.54 -16.22
N GLU A 64 8.53 3.80 -15.84
CA GLU A 64 9.08 4.81 -16.74
C GLU A 64 9.98 5.79 -16.01
N ILE A 65 10.90 6.36 -16.74
CA ILE A 65 11.70 7.52 -16.33
C ILE A 65 11.23 8.69 -17.20
N PRO A 66 10.32 9.54 -16.67
CA PRO A 66 9.62 10.52 -17.52
C PRO A 66 10.49 11.66 -18.02
N ASN A 67 11.59 11.97 -17.31
CA ASN A 67 12.46 13.09 -17.66
C ASN A 67 13.92 12.67 -17.67
N VAL A 68 14.71 13.36 -18.47
CA VAL A 68 16.17 13.23 -18.42
C VAL A 68 16.67 13.99 -17.19
N GLY A 69 17.46 13.34 -16.35
CA GLY A 69 17.99 13.94 -15.14
C GLY A 69 18.31 12.92 -14.07
N GLU A 70 18.72 13.43 -12.93
CA GLU A 70 19.07 12.60 -11.79
C GLU A 70 17.88 11.73 -11.36
N THR A 71 18.11 10.43 -11.30
CA THR A 71 17.07 9.45 -11.06
C THR A 71 17.54 8.45 -9.99
N TYR A 72 16.68 8.21 -9.03
CA TYR A 72 16.90 7.18 -7.98
C TYR A 72 16.01 5.98 -8.26
N LEU A 73 16.64 4.83 -8.34
CA LEU A 73 15.95 3.55 -8.45
C LEU A 73 15.99 2.85 -7.09
N VAL A 74 14.84 2.62 -6.50
CA VAL A 74 14.70 1.94 -5.22
C VAL A 74 14.09 0.56 -5.45
N ILE A 75 14.79 -0.48 -5.04
CA ILE A 75 14.33 -1.85 -5.16
C ILE A 75 14.21 -2.45 -3.77
N ASP A 76 12.98 -2.78 -3.39
CA ASP A 76 12.69 -3.48 -2.14
C ASP A 76 12.60 -4.98 -2.41
N LEU A 77 13.44 -5.73 -1.73
CA LEU A 77 13.45 -7.20 -1.81
C LEU A 77 12.39 -7.74 -0.85
N VAL A 78 11.19 -7.91 -1.36
CA VAL A 78 10.02 -8.33 -0.58
C VAL A 78 10.20 -9.75 -0.04
N ASP A 79 10.70 -10.66 -0.89
CA ASP A 79 10.95 -12.04 -0.49
C ASP A 79 12.32 -12.18 0.18
N LYS A 80 12.33 -12.80 1.34
CA LYS A 80 13.57 -13.01 2.12
C LYS A 80 14.63 -13.78 1.34
N ALA A 81 14.23 -14.70 0.47
CA ALA A 81 15.14 -15.49 -0.34
C ALA A 81 16.06 -14.64 -1.22
N LEU A 82 15.58 -13.47 -1.67
CA LEU A 82 16.36 -12.57 -2.51
C LEU A 82 17.47 -11.83 -1.76
N ARG A 83 17.36 -11.72 -0.43
CA ARG A 83 18.32 -10.96 0.38
C ARG A 83 19.66 -11.63 0.52
N ASP A 84 19.71 -12.94 0.32
CA ASP A 84 20.93 -13.76 0.41
C ASP A 84 21.47 -14.15 -0.96
N MET A 85 20.92 -13.58 -2.03
CA MET A 85 21.28 -13.88 -3.41
C MET A 85 21.90 -12.66 -4.09
N PRO A 86 22.86 -12.85 -5.02
CA PRO A 86 23.31 -11.75 -5.86
C PRO A 86 22.18 -11.26 -6.76
N LEU A 87 22.05 -9.94 -6.86
CA LEU A 87 21.02 -9.28 -7.66
C LEU A 87 21.67 -8.41 -8.74
N GLY A 88 21.26 -8.61 -9.98
CA GLY A 88 21.68 -7.78 -11.11
C GLY A 88 20.54 -6.93 -11.64
N ILE A 89 20.86 -5.73 -12.11
CA ILE A 89 19.91 -4.81 -12.74
C ILE A 89 20.41 -4.46 -14.12
N LYS A 90 19.53 -4.57 -15.12
CA LYS A 90 19.82 -4.14 -16.47
C LYS A 90 18.76 -3.15 -16.91
N ILE A 91 19.22 -1.98 -17.36
CA ILE A 91 18.36 -0.94 -17.93
C ILE A 91 18.49 -1.03 -19.46
N VAL A 92 17.35 -1.16 -20.10
CA VAL A 92 17.28 -1.30 -21.57
C VAL A 92 16.44 -0.20 -22.19
#